data_877d495a44d436351cd689f00b5c0660
#
_entry.id   877d495a44d436351cd689f00b5c0660
#
_cell.length_a   1.000
_cell.length_b   1.000
_cell.length_c   1.000
_cell.angle_alpha   90.00
_cell.angle_beta   90.00
_cell.angle_gamma   90.00
#
_symmetry.space_group_name_H-M   'P 1'
#
loop_
_entity.id
_entity.type
_entity.pdbx_description
1 polymer ?
#
loop_
_entity_poly.entity_id
_entity_poly.type
_entity_poly.pdbx_seq_one_letter_code
_entity_poly.pdbx_strand_id
1 'polypeptide(L)'
;METALARKHTTRRRAIVEALALELEQINGGAPFRTAVSKVERRLKFWDEVTEFPTIHIGAGAETREYDGGGFRFRFLSVTVRCYVSDDNDVIEALEELLEDVETVLEDKDPLTYYDSTGTSQSTVQTTIVTVDTDEGVLEPLGVGEMLIEVRY
;
A
#
# COMPACT_ATOMS: atom_id res chain seq x y z
N MET A 1 -26.12 6.94 -1.20
CA MET A 1 -24.89 7.09 -0.39
C MET A 1 -23.67 6.74 -1.24
N GLU A 2 -22.70 7.60 -1.24
CA GLU A 2 -21.47 7.40 -1.98
C GLU A 2 -20.57 6.40 -1.26
N THR A 3 -20.08 5.40 -1.96
CA THR A 3 -19.09 4.47 -1.41
C THR A 3 -17.70 5.08 -1.48
N ALA A 4 -16.73 4.54 -0.72
CA ALA A 4 -15.34 4.99 -0.80
C ALA A 4 -14.77 4.85 -2.22
N LEU A 5 -15.18 3.82 -2.97
CA LEU A 5 -14.73 3.60 -4.35
C LEU A 5 -15.25 4.67 -5.32
N ALA A 6 -16.41 5.26 -5.04
CA ALA A 6 -16.98 6.33 -5.85
C ALA A 6 -16.47 7.71 -5.46
N ARG A 7 -15.64 7.80 -4.45
CA ARG A 7 -15.10 9.05 -3.95
C ARG A 7 -14.12 9.66 -4.96
N LYS A 8 -14.38 10.91 -5.30
CA LYS A 8 -13.55 11.65 -6.26
C LYS A 8 -12.34 12.28 -5.58
N HIS A 9 -11.18 12.14 -6.21
CA HIS A 9 -9.96 12.80 -5.80
C HIS A 9 -9.52 13.78 -6.88
N THR A 10 -8.88 14.86 -6.47
CA THR A 10 -8.46 15.93 -7.41
C THR A 10 -7.29 15.52 -8.29
N THR A 11 -6.50 14.52 -7.87
CA THR A 11 -5.34 14.05 -8.62
C THR A 11 -5.37 12.53 -8.79
N ARG A 12 -4.79 12.06 -9.89
CA ARG A 12 -4.68 10.61 -10.15
C ARG A 12 -3.79 9.93 -9.11
N ARG A 13 -2.74 10.60 -8.67
CA ARG A 13 -1.82 10.07 -7.65
C ARG A 13 -2.57 9.79 -6.35
N ARG A 14 -3.39 10.72 -5.89
CA ARG A 14 -4.21 10.53 -4.68
C ARG A 14 -5.26 9.43 -4.87
N ALA A 15 -5.85 9.36 -6.06
CA ALA A 15 -6.83 8.32 -6.38
C ALA A 15 -6.20 6.93 -6.35
N ILE A 16 -4.97 6.80 -6.84
CA ILE A 16 -4.23 5.53 -6.81
C ILE A 16 -3.90 5.12 -5.37
N VAL A 17 -3.42 6.05 -4.55
CA VAL A 17 -3.13 5.77 -3.13
C VAL A 17 -4.40 5.32 -2.41
N GLU A 18 -5.53 5.99 -2.63
CA GLU A 18 -6.80 5.62 -2.00
C GLU A 18 -7.26 4.22 -2.46
N ALA A 19 -7.13 3.92 -3.74
CA ALA A 19 -7.50 2.60 -4.25
C ALA A 19 -6.63 1.50 -3.65
N LEU A 20 -5.32 1.72 -3.53
CA LEU A 20 -4.41 0.79 -2.87
C LEU A 20 -4.78 0.59 -1.39
N ALA A 21 -5.05 1.69 -0.69
CA ALA A 21 -5.43 1.63 0.72
C ALA A 21 -6.71 0.82 0.94
N LEU A 22 -7.72 1.02 0.09
CA LEU A 22 -8.97 0.26 0.16
C LEU A 22 -8.75 -1.24 -0.06
N GLU A 23 -7.86 -1.60 -0.99
CA GLU A 23 -7.53 -3.01 -1.22
C GLU A 23 -6.77 -3.61 -0.01
N LEU A 24 -5.86 -2.85 0.59
CA LEU A 24 -5.13 -3.30 1.77
C LEU A 24 -6.04 -3.46 3.01
N GLU A 25 -7.12 -2.71 3.10
CA GLU A 25 -8.12 -2.85 4.16
C GLU A 25 -8.82 -4.21 4.15
N GLN A 26 -8.73 -4.96 3.06
CA GLN A 26 -9.31 -6.29 2.96
C GLN A 26 -8.52 -7.37 3.72
N ILE A 27 -7.34 -7.05 4.20
CA ILE A 27 -6.55 -7.96 5.03
C ILE A 27 -7.21 -8.07 6.41
N ASN A 28 -8.10 -9.05 6.56
CA ASN A 28 -8.99 -9.15 7.72
C ASN A 28 -8.88 -10.47 8.50
N GLY A 29 -7.83 -11.25 8.25
CA GLY A 29 -7.62 -12.53 8.91
C GLY A 29 -8.36 -13.71 8.29
N GLY A 30 -9.26 -13.46 7.34
CA GLY A 30 -9.91 -14.52 6.55
C GLY A 30 -9.02 -14.97 5.40
N ALA A 31 -9.12 -16.25 5.02
CA ALA A 31 -8.31 -16.76 3.91
C ALA A 31 -8.43 -15.89 2.66
N PRO A 32 -7.33 -15.62 1.95
CA PRO A 32 -5.99 -16.20 2.09
C PRO A 32 -5.07 -15.50 3.10
N PHE A 33 -5.58 -14.56 3.89
CA PHE A 33 -4.76 -13.74 4.77
C PHE A 33 -4.50 -14.42 6.11
N ARG A 34 -3.32 -14.14 6.69
CA ARG A 34 -2.90 -14.64 7.99
C ARG A 34 -3.04 -13.59 9.08
N THR A 35 -3.13 -12.32 8.70
CA THR A 35 -3.21 -11.19 9.62
C THR A 35 -4.54 -10.47 9.47
N ALA A 36 -4.91 -9.69 10.51
CA ALA A 36 -6.08 -8.84 10.49
C ALA A 36 -5.61 -7.41 10.75
N VAL A 37 -5.55 -6.59 9.71
CA VAL A 37 -5.10 -5.20 9.80
C VAL A 37 -6.13 -4.35 10.54
N SER A 38 -5.70 -3.64 11.58
CA SER A 38 -6.55 -2.76 12.36
C SER A 38 -6.87 -1.46 11.63
N LYS A 39 -5.89 -0.93 10.90
CA LYS A 39 -6.03 0.37 10.25
C LYS A 39 -5.07 0.52 9.07
N VAL A 40 -5.52 1.22 8.04
CA VAL A 40 -4.68 1.65 6.92
C VAL A 40 -4.70 3.18 6.88
N GLU A 41 -3.57 3.80 7.18
CA GLU A 41 -3.40 5.26 7.15
C GLU A 41 -2.92 5.68 5.76
N ARG A 42 -3.54 6.74 5.20
CA ARG A 42 -3.18 7.27 3.88
C ARG A 42 -2.06 8.29 3.95
N ARG A 43 -1.23 8.18 4.97
CA ARG A 43 -0.01 8.99 5.12
C ARG A 43 0.96 8.23 6.00
N LEU A 44 2.25 8.56 5.85
CA LEU A 44 3.28 7.98 6.70
C LEU A 44 3.36 8.77 8.00
N LYS A 45 3.46 8.04 9.12
CA LYS A 45 3.67 8.60 10.46
C LYS A 45 4.91 7.97 11.06
N PHE A 46 5.47 8.63 12.06
CA PHE A 46 6.57 8.05 12.82
C PHE A 46 6.07 6.87 13.66
N TRP A 47 6.96 5.91 13.89
CA TRP A 47 6.63 4.69 14.63
C TRP A 47 6.08 4.94 16.04
N ASP A 48 6.52 6.01 16.69
CA ASP A 48 6.07 6.40 18.04
C ASP A 48 4.65 6.98 18.05
N GLU A 49 4.11 7.30 16.91
CA GLU A 49 2.72 7.76 16.77
C GLU A 49 1.74 6.63 16.52
N VAL A 50 2.24 5.41 16.35
CA VAL A 50 1.39 4.24 16.05
C VAL A 50 0.89 3.64 17.36
N THR A 51 -0.43 3.57 17.50
CA THR A 51 -1.10 3.07 18.72
C THR A 51 -1.93 1.82 18.48
N GLU A 52 -2.21 1.49 17.24
CA GLU A 52 -2.99 0.32 16.84
C GLU A 52 -2.13 -0.62 16.00
N PHE A 53 -2.25 -1.92 16.22
CA PHE A 53 -1.48 -2.94 15.50
C PHE A 53 -2.37 -4.12 15.10
N PRO A 54 -2.12 -4.74 13.97
CA PRO A 54 -1.24 -4.32 12.88
C PRO A 54 -1.76 -3.09 12.16
N THR A 55 -0.90 -2.21 11.73
CA THR A 55 -1.26 -0.99 11.01
C THR A 55 -0.40 -0.85 9.77
N ILE A 56 -1.00 -0.37 8.70
CA ILE A 56 -0.32 -0.08 7.44
C ILE A 56 -0.40 1.41 7.17
N HIS A 57 0.72 2.00 6.84
CA HIS A 57 0.80 3.39 6.37
C HIS A 57 1.20 3.39 4.90
N ILE A 58 0.50 4.18 4.09
CA ILE A 58 0.76 4.26 2.66
C ILE A 58 0.87 5.72 2.22
N GLY A 59 1.87 6.01 1.40
CA GLY A 59 2.10 7.35 0.88
C GLY A 59 2.81 7.33 -0.44
N ALA A 60 2.41 8.23 -1.34
CA ALA A 60 3.07 8.43 -2.62
C ALA A 60 4.20 9.43 -2.48
N GLY A 61 5.33 9.12 -3.09
CA GLY A 61 6.50 9.99 -3.13
C GLY A 61 6.81 10.46 -4.53
N ALA A 62 8.02 10.16 -4.98
CA ALA A 62 8.52 10.57 -6.29
C ALA A 62 7.76 9.88 -7.43
N GLU A 63 7.73 10.55 -8.56
CA GLU A 63 7.20 10.00 -9.79
C GLU A 63 8.20 10.29 -10.90
N THR A 64 8.58 9.26 -11.64
CA THR A 64 9.37 9.42 -12.85
C THR A 64 8.46 9.31 -14.07
N ARG A 65 8.80 10.01 -15.12
CA ARG A 65 8.01 10.00 -16.36
C ARG A 65 8.92 9.79 -17.54
N GLU A 66 8.46 8.97 -18.46
CA GLU A 66 9.12 8.73 -19.74
C GLU A 66 8.17 9.16 -20.84
N TYR A 67 8.71 9.91 -21.79
CA TYR A 67 7.96 10.39 -22.94
C TYR A 67 8.50 9.69 -24.18
N ASP A 68 7.60 8.99 -24.88
CA ASP A 68 7.92 8.36 -26.16
C ASP A 68 7.64 9.34 -27.30
N GLY A 69 8.43 9.26 -28.36
CA GLY A 69 8.27 10.06 -29.55
C GLY A 69 6.92 9.91 -30.26
N GLY A 70 6.15 8.86 -29.96
CA GLY A 70 4.81 8.63 -30.47
C GLY A 70 3.70 9.33 -29.69
N GLY A 71 4.03 10.18 -28.70
CA GLY A 71 3.05 10.87 -27.87
C GLY A 71 2.62 10.08 -26.63
N PHE A 72 3.18 8.91 -26.42
CA PHE A 72 2.89 8.10 -25.24
C PHE A 72 3.67 8.63 -24.05
N ARG A 73 3.05 8.55 -22.87
CA ARG A 73 3.65 8.90 -21.59
C ARG A 73 3.58 7.71 -20.68
N PHE A 74 4.70 7.41 -20.04
CA PHE A 74 4.75 6.39 -19.00
C PHE A 74 5.03 7.07 -17.66
N ARG A 75 4.21 6.79 -16.68
CA ARG A 75 4.34 7.34 -15.33
C ARG A 75 4.61 6.22 -14.36
N PHE A 76 5.65 6.42 -13.55
CA PHE A 76 6.08 5.45 -12.55
C PHE A 76 6.01 6.11 -11.18
N LEU A 77 4.95 5.83 -10.44
CA LEU A 77 4.71 6.40 -9.12
C LEU A 77 5.35 5.51 -8.06
N SER A 78 6.26 6.09 -7.28
CA SER A 78 6.83 5.39 -6.13
C SER A 78 5.89 5.55 -4.94
N VAL A 79 5.47 4.42 -4.38
CA VAL A 79 4.59 4.37 -3.22
C VAL A 79 5.28 3.58 -2.13
N THR A 80 5.30 4.14 -0.93
CA THR A 80 5.82 3.46 0.26
C THR A 80 4.65 2.84 1.02
N VAL A 81 4.76 1.55 1.31
CA VAL A 81 3.83 0.81 2.15
C VAL A 81 4.61 0.39 3.40
N ARG A 82 4.29 0.98 4.54
CA ARG A 82 4.98 0.70 5.79
C ARG A 82 4.05 -0.07 6.72
N CYS A 83 4.56 -1.18 7.25
CA CYS A 83 3.81 -2.09 8.09
C CYS A 83 4.34 -2.05 9.52
N TYR A 84 3.43 -1.96 10.47
CA TYR A 84 3.75 -1.96 11.91
C TYR A 84 3.03 -3.10 12.59
N VAL A 85 3.77 -3.91 13.33
CA VAL A 85 3.23 -4.98 14.16
C VAL A 85 3.76 -4.86 15.59
N SER A 86 3.07 -5.46 16.53
CA SER A 86 3.53 -5.60 17.90
C SER A 86 3.23 -7.02 18.36
N ASP A 87 4.25 -7.72 18.83
CA ASP A 87 4.13 -9.10 19.29
C ASP A 87 5.20 -9.39 20.33
N ASP A 88 4.78 -9.91 21.48
CA ASP A 88 5.69 -10.20 22.58
C ASP A 88 6.42 -11.53 22.41
N ASN A 89 5.94 -12.39 21.52
CA ASN A 89 6.52 -13.72 21.33
C ASN A 89 7.47 -13.79 20.15
N ASP A 90 6.98 -13.43 18.95
CA ASP A 90 7.77 -13.51 17.73
C ASP A 90 7.34 -12.41 16.76
N VAL A 91 7.91 -11.24 16.97
CA VAL A 91 7.59 -10.06 16.15
C VAL A 91 8.08 -10.23 14.71
N ILE A 92 9.17 -10.96 14.50
CA ILE A 92 9.71 -11.19 13.17
C ILE A 92 8.71 -11.98 12.34
N GLU A 93 8.19 -13.07 12.90
CA GLU A 93 7.18 -13.88 12.20
C GLU A 93 5.90 -13.08 11.94
N ALA A 94 5.43 -12.33 12.92
CA ALA A 94 4.23 -11.49 12.77
C ALA A 94 4.41 -10.47 11.64
N LEU A 95 5.57 -9.86 11.53
CA LEU A 95 5.87 -8.91 10.47
C LEU A 95 5.94 -9.58 9.11
N GLU A 96 6.62 -10.73 9.02
CA GLU A 96 6.73 -11.48 7.76
C GLU A 96 5.35 -11.92 7.25
N GLU A 97 4.47 -12.36 8.14
CA GLU A 97 3.11 -12.72 7.77
C GLU A 97 2.34 -11.53 7.19
N LEU A 98 2.46 -10.36 7.81
CA LEU A 98 1.80 -9.14 7.31
C LEU A 98 2.37 -8.71 5.96
N LEU A 99 3.69 -8.74 5.80
CA LEU A 99 4.33 -8.40 4.53
C LEU A 99 3.89 -9.33 3.41
N GLU A 100 3.77 -10.62 3.69
CA GLU A 100 3.29 -11.58 2.70
C GLU A 100 1.83 -11.35 2.34
N ASP A 101 0.99 -10.98 3.30
CA ASP A 101 -0.40 -10.62 3.04
C ASP A 101 -0.50 -9.38 2.15
N VAL A 102 0.32 -8.37 2.39
CA VAL A 102 0.40 -7.17 1.54
C VAL A 102 0.80 -7.55 0.11
N GLU A 103 1.82 -8.38 -0.03
CA GLU A 103 2.25 -8.88 -1.33
C GLU A 103 1.12 -9.60 -2.06
N THR A 104 0.37 -10.44 -1.35
CA THR A 104 -0.78 -11.15 -1.91
C THR A 104 -1.82 -10.19 -2.48
N VAL A 105 -2.15 -9.12 -1.76
CA VAL A 105 -3.10 -8.10 -2.23
C VAL A 105 -2.55 -7.39 -3.46
N LEU A 106 -1.30 -6.96 -3.43
CA LEU A 106 -0.70 -6.22 -4.53
C LEU A 106 -0.64 -7.03 -5.81
N GLU A 107 -0.35 -8.32 -5.71
CA GLU A 107 -0.30 -9.20 -6.87
C GLU A 107 -1.69 -9.55 -7.39
N ASP A 108 -2.64 -9.83 -6.49
CA ASP A 108 -4.01 -10.19 -6.86
C ASP A 108 -4.76 -9.04 -7.54
N LYS A 109 -4.49 -7.81 -7.12
CA LYS A 109 -5.17 -6.61 -7.60
C LYS A 109 -4.41 -5.87 -8.68
N ASP A 110 -3.47 -6.50 -9.33
CA ASP A 110 -2.72 -5.92 -10.44
C ASP A 110 -3.34 -6.38 -11.77
N PRO A 111 -3.75 -5.47 -12.69
CA PRO A 111 -3.72 -4.02 -12.58
C PRO A 111 -4.80 -3.46 -11.63
N LEU A 112 -4.48 -2.36 -10.98
CA LEU A 112 -5.35 -1.72 -10.00
C LEU A 112 -6.37 -0.81 -10.68
N THR A 113 -7.62 -0.86 -10.22
CA THR A 113 -8.67 0.07 -10.65
C THR A 113 -8.75 1.24 -9.68
N TYR A 114 -8.75 2.46 -10.22
CA TYR A 114 -8.96 3.67 -9.44
C TYR A 114 -9.94 4.59 -10.16
N TYR A 115 -10.46 5.60 -9.46
CA TYR A 115 -11.44 6.54 -10.00
C TYR A 115 -10.83 7.94 -10.07
N ASP A 116 -10.89 8.55 -11.25
CA ASP A 116 -10.35 9.88 -11.47
C ASP A 116 -11.24 10.98 -10.89
N SER A 117 -10.85 12.25 -11.08
CA SER A 117 -11.59 13.41 -10.55
C SER A 117 -13.00 13.54 -11.11
N THR A 118 -13.30 12.92 -12.24
CA THR A 118 -14.63 12.92 -12.84
C THR A 118 -15.47 11.74 -12.37
N GLY A 119 -14.90 10.82 -11.60
CA GLY A 119 -15.54 9.59 -11.18
C GLY A 119 -15.47 8.48 -12.22
N THR A 120 -14.67 8.65 -13.26
CA THR A 120 -14.49 7.64 -14.29
C THR A 120 -13.46 6.60 -13.85
N SER A 121 -13.79 5.33 -14.07
CA SER A 121 -12.91 4.21 -13.77
C SER A 121 -11.68 4.23 -14.68
N GLN A 122 -10.52 4.09 -14.07
CA GLN A 122 -9.22 4.00 -14.74
C GLN A 122 -8.49 2.77 -14.22
N SER A 123 -7.55 2.26 -15.01
CA SER A 123 -6.73 1.13 -14.62
C SER A 123 -5.26 1.51 -14.67
N THR A 124 -4.49 1.10 -13.68
CA THR A 124 -3.03 1.15 -13.75
C THR A 124 -2.53 0.11 -14.74
N VAL A 125 -1.28 0.22 -15.15
CA VAL A 125 -0.67 -0.75 -16.06
C VAL A 125 -0.10 -1.92 -15.28
N GLN A 126 0.67 -1.61 -14.23
CA GLN A 126 1.37 -2.63 -13.44
C GLN A 126 1.79 -2.06 -12.09
N THR A 127 1.77 -2.91 -11.08
CA THR A 127 2.34 -2.63 -9.76
C THR A 127 3.53 -3.56 -9.53
N THR A 128 4.68 -2.99 -9.23
CA THR A 128 5.92 -3.75 -9.02
C THR A 128 6.41 -3.52 -7.59
N ILE A 129 6.73 -4.59 -6.87
CA ILE A 129 7.39 -4.51 -5.58
C ILE A 129 8.89 -4.37 -5.87
N VAL A 130 9.47 -3.23 -5.48
CA VAL A 130 10.86 -2.90 -5.76
C VAL A 130 11.77 -3.39 -4.65
N THR A 131 11.46 -3.05 -3.41
CA THR A 131 12.22 -3.50 -2.24
C THR A 131 11.30 -3.84 -1.09
N VAL A 132 11.78 -4.71 -0.21
CA VAL A 132 11.15 -5.04 1.06
C VAL A 132 12.24 -4.98 2.14
N ASP A 133 12.08 -4.10 3.10
CA ASP A 133 13.03 -3.91 4.19
C ASP A 133 12.34 -4.10 5.54
N THR A 134 13.09 -4.58 6.53
CA THR A 134 12.59 -4.77 7.89
C THR A 134 13.57 -4.21 8.90
N ASP A 135 13.11 -4.00 10.13
CA ASP A 135 13.96 -3.62 11.26
C ASP A 135 14.76 -4.80 11.84
N GLU A 136 14.57 -6.00 11.30
CA GLU A 136 15.27 -7.23 11.72
C GLU A 136 15.10 -7.56 13.21
N GLY A 137 13.99 -7.12 13.82
CA GLY A 137 13.71 -7.38 15.22
C GLY A 137 14.35 -6.39 16.19
N VAL A 138 15.03 -5.37 15.70
CA VAL A 138 15.74 -4.39 16.57
C VAL A 138 14.80 -3.63 17.49
N LEU A 139 13.56 -3.38 17.04
CA LEU A 139 12.57 -2.63 17.81
C LEU A 139 11.65 -3.50 18.66
N GLU A 140 11.95 -4.77 18.81
CA GLU A 140 11.12 -5.72 19.56
C GLU A 140 10.63 -5.13 20.89
N PRO A 141 9.34 -5.25 21.27
CA PRO A 141 8.27 -6.05 20.66
C PRO A 141 7.59 -5.42 19.45
N LEU A 142 8.04 -4.27 19.00
CA LEU A 142 7.54 -3.59 17.80
C LEU A 142 8.31 -4.08 16.60
N GLY A 143 7.60 -4.34 15.50
CA GLY A 143 8.21 -4.68 14.22
C GLY A 143 7.80 -3.68 13.15
N VAL A 144 8.77 -3.27 12.34
CA VAL A 144 8.54 -2.32 11.24
C VAL A 144 9.06 -2.91 9.95
N GLY A 145 8.20 -2.96 8.95
CA GLY A 145 8.57 -3.37 7.60
C GLY A 145 8.16 -2.31 6.59
N GLU A 146 8.92 -2.20 5.51
CA GLU A 146 8.65 -1.21 4.48
C GLU A 146 8.80 -1.83 3.10
N MET A 147 7.76 -1.67 2.28
CA MET A 147 7.81 -2.01 0.87
C MET A 147 7.86 -0.73 0.05
N LEU A 148 8.80 -0.66 -0.85
CA LEU A 148 8.78 0.35 -1.90
C LEU A 148 8.17 -0.31 -3.12
N ILE A 149 7.05 0.24 -3.59
CA ILE A 149 6.39 -0.24 -4.79
C ILE A 149 6.39 0.83 -5.86
N GLU A 150 6.31 0.40 -7.09
CA GLU A 150 6.23 1.28 -8.25
C GLU A 150 4.95 0.97 -8.99
N VAL A 151 4.11 1.98 -9.15
CA VAL A 151 2.84 1.88 -9.88
C VAL A 151 3.01 2.58 -11.21
N ARG A 152 2.90 1.82 -12.30
CA ARG A 152 2.93 2.36 -13.66
C ARG A 152 1.50 2.68 -14.08
N TYR A 153 1.28 3.90 -14.56
CA TYR A 153 -0.06 4.32 -14.98
C TYR A 153 -0.06 5.36 -16.09
#